data_f9d8d87b4420bd308ec466901823bbba
#
_entry.id   f9d8d87b4420bd308ec466901823bbba
#
_cell.length_a   1.000
_cell.length_b   1.000
_cell.length_c   1.000
_cell.angle_alpha   90.00
_cell.angle_beta   90.00
_cell.angle_gamma   90.00
#
_symmetry.space_group_name_H-M   'P 1'
#
loop_
_entity.id
_entity.type
_entity.pdbx_description
1 polymer ?
#
loop_
_entity_poly.entity_id
_entity_poly.type
_entity_poly.pdbx_seq_one_letter_code
_entity_poly.pdbx_strand_id
1 'polypeptide(L)'
;MSENVPDDLQYTRTHEWIRDLGNGQVEIGITDHAQQALGDLVFVEVPQVGRELKAGEACAVVESVKAASDVYSPVSGTVAARNDALGDKPELLNSDPYGQGWLMRVARRSAPADGPFLKATEYAQFVEEAG
;
A
#
# COMPACT_ATOMS: atom_id res chain seq x y z
N MET A 1 2.94 10.38 -19.79
CA MET A 1 2.72 11.14 -18.57
C MET A 1 3.28 10.40 -17.37
N SER A 2 4.04 11.09 -16.57
CA SER A 2 4.64 10.46 -15.41
C SER A 2 3.62 10.35 -14.28
N GLU A 3 3.65 9.21 -13.61
CA GLU A 3 2.87 9.01 -12.42
C GLU A 3 3.62 9.56 -11.22
N ASN A 4 2.89 9.88 -10.17
CA ASN A 4 3.49 10.37 -8.95
C ASN A 4 4.16 9.22 -8.20
N VAL A 5 5.49 9.31 -8.04
CA VAL A 5 6.29 8.30 -7.33
C VAL A 5 7.20 9.04 -6.36
N PRO A 6 6.76 9.26 -5.12
CA PRO A 6 7.57 9.98 -4.15
C PRO A 6 8.92 9.31 -3.89
N ASP A 7 9.96 10.13 -3.77
CA ASP A 7 11.34 9.66 -3.63
C ASP A 7 11.65 9.10 -2.24
N ASP A 8 10.85 9.45 -1.25
CA ASP A 8 11.12 9.11 0.15
C ASP A 8 10.43 7.83 0.60
N LEU A 9 9.83 7.09 -0.34
CA LEU A 9 9.13 5.84 -0.05
C LEU A 9 9.84 4.67 -0.70
N GLN A 10 9.46 3.48 -0.26
CA GLN A 10 9.83 2.22 -0.91
C GLN A 10 8.60 1.61 -1.54
N TYR A 11 8.81 0.70 -2.49
CA TYR A 11 7.72 0.18 -3.31
C TYR A 11 7.85 -1.32 -3.53
N THR A 12 6.72 -1.96 -3.82
CA THR A 12 6.68 -3.37 -4.20
C THR A 12 6.25 -3.52 -5.65
N ARG A 13 6.48 -4.71 -6.21
CA ARG A 13 6.04 -5.01 -7.58
C ARG A 13 4.54 -5.23 -7.68
N THR A 14 3.86 -5.35 -6.55
CA THR A 14 2.40 -5.45 -6.52
C THR A 14 1.75 -4.10 -6.21
N HIS A 15 2.53 -3.02 -6.29
CA HIS A 15 2.06 -1.63 -6.27
C HIS A 15 1.58 -1.18 -4.89
N GLU A 16 2.30 -1.59 -3.85
CA GLU A 16 2.15 -1.00 -2.52
C GLU A 16 3.34 -0.09 -2.24
N TRP A 17 3.10 0.98 -1.47
CA TRP A 17 4.17 1.82 -0.99
C TRP A 17 4.38 1.61 0.51
N ILE A 18 5.60 1.89 0.96
CA ILE A 18 5.99 1.71 2.35
C ILE A 18 6.68 2.99 2.83
N ARG A 19 6.17 3.55 3.94
CA ARG A 19 6.78 4.69 4.59
C ARG A 19 7.28 4.26 5.97
N ASP A 20 8.57 4.48 6.23
CA ASP A 20 9.15 4.19 7.54
C ASP A 20 8.71 5.28 8.51
N LEU A 21 8.02 4.89 9.57
CA LEU A 21 7.54 5.82 10.60
C LEU A 21 8.49 5.94 11.77
N GLY A 22 9.57 5.16 11.79
CA GLY A 22 10.44 5.04 12.94
C GLY A 22 9.90 4.04 13.96
N ASN A 23 10.71 3.73 14.97
CA ASN A 23 10.33 2.82 16.05
C ASN A 23 9.83 1.46 15.57
N GLY A 24 10.30 1.00 14.42
CA GLY A 24 9.91 -0.29 13.88
C GLY A 24 8.54 -0.33 13.23
N GLN A 25 7.90 0.82 13.02
CA GLN A 25 6.60 0.87 12.36
C GLN A 25 6.72 1.39 10.93
N VAL A 26 5.87 0.86 10.06
CA VAL A 26 5.75 1.32 8.69
C VAL A 26 4.29 1.60 8.36
N GLU A 27 4.07 2.55 7.48
CA GLU A 27 2.76 2.88 6.94
C GLU A 27 2.69 2.35 5.51
N ILE A 28 1.56 1.76 5.14
CA ILE A 28 1.43 1.05 3.87
C ILE A 28 0.17 1.53 3.15
N GLY A 29 0.28 1.70 1.85
CA GLY A 29 -0.84 2.04 1.01
C GLY A 29 -0.61 1.55 -0.41
N ILE A 30 -1.51 1.93 -1.33
CA ILE A 30 -1.36 1.61 -2.74
C ILE A 30 -0.81 2.81 -3.49
N THR A 31 -0.10 2.55 -4.57
CA THR A 31 0.56 3.61 -5.33
C THR A 31 -0.43 4.37 -6.22
N ASP A 32 0.02 5.52 -6.71
CA ASP A 32 -0.75 6.28 -7.70
C ASP A 32 -1.04 5.44 -8.94
N HIS A 33 -0.07 4.64 -9.38
CA HIS A 33 -0.26 3.72 -10.50
C HIS A 33 -1.41 2.75 -10.23
N ALA A 34 -1.46 2.20 -9.02
CA ALA A 34 -2.50 1.23 -8.66
C ALA A 34 -3.88 1.87 -8.69
N GLN A 35 -4.03 3.08 -8.12
CA GLN A 35 -5.33 3.72 -8.09
C GLN A 35 -5.78 4.15 -9.49
N GLN A 36 -4.85 4.55 -10.35
CA GLN A 36 -5.19 4.88 -11.73
C GLN A 36 -5.66 3.65 -12.51
N ALA A 37 -5.00 2.53 -12.31
CA ALA A 37 -5.38 1.28 -12.98
C ALA A 37 -6.74 0.79 -12.52
N LEU A 38 -7.08 0.97 -11.25
CA LEU A 38 -8.36 0.53 -10.68
C LEU A 38 -9.51 1.46 -11.03
N GLY A 39 -9.26 2.77 -11.10
CA GLY A 39 -10.29 3.76 -11.26
C GLY A 39 -10.92 4.15 -9.93
N ASP A 40 -12.15 4.66 -9.95
CA ASP A 40 -12.80 5.19 -8.76
C ASP A 40 -13.03 4.10 -7.71
N LEU A 41 -12.42 4.25 -6.56
CA LEU A 41 -12.57 3.28 -5.47
C LEU A 41 -13.89 3.51 -4.74
N VAL A 42 -14.64 2.44 -4.51
CA VAL A 42 -15.96 2.49 -3.89
C VAL A 42 -16.03 1.71 -2.60
N PHE A 43 -15.06 0.81 -2.35
CA PHE A 43 -15.04 0.01 -1.12
C PHE A 43 -13.61 -0.36 -0.79
N VAL A 44 -13.28 -0.30 0.51
CA VAL A 44 -11.95 -0.68 1.00
C VAL A 44 -12.14 -1.48 2.27
N GLU A 45 -11.53 -2.66 2.31
CA GLU A 45 -11.48 -3.47 3.52
C GLU A 45 -10.05 -3.52 4.01
N VAL A 46 -9.80 -3.05 5.24
CA VAL A 46 -8.47 -3.03 5.84
C VAL A 46 -8.40 -4.04 6.96
N PRO A 47 -7.19 -4.56 7.27
CA PRO A 47 -7.07 -5.58 8.32
C PRO A 47 -7.33 -4.98 9.70
N GLN A 48 -7.76 -5.82 10.62
CA GLN A 48 -8.02 -5.38 11.99
C GLN A 48 -6.72 -5.17 12.76
N VAL A 49 -6.75 -4.21 13.67
CA VAL A 49 -5.64 -3.98 14.59
C VAL A 49 -5.39 -5.25 15.40
N GLY A 50 -4.14 -5.62 15.53
CA GLY A 50 -3.74 -6.83 16.24
C GLY A 50 -3.53 -8.05 15.35
N ARG A 51 -3.99 -7.99 14.08
CA ARG A 51 -3.79 -9.10 13.17
C ARG A 51 -2.30 -9.25 12.83
N GLU A 52 -1.82 -10.48 12.86
CA GLU A 52 -0.46 -10.79 12.45
C GLU A 52 -0.41 -11.02 10.95
N LEU A 53 0.58 -10.42 10.29
CA LEU A 53 0.78 -10.50 8.85
C LEU A 53 2.13 -11.11 8.54
N LYS A 54 2.18 -11.82 7.42
CA LYS A 54 3.44 -12.29 6.84
C LYS A 54 3.65 -11.56 5.52
N ALA A 55 4.92 -11.27 5.21
CA ALA A 55 5.25 -10.65 3.93
C ALA A 55 4.68 -11.48 2.78
N GLY A 56 3.99 -10.82 1.86
CA GLY A 56 3.34 -11.49 0.73
C GLY A 56 1.92 -11.97 0.99
N GLU A 57 1.43 -11.84 2.22
CA GLU A 57 0.08 -12.26 2.56
C GLU A 57 -0.95 -11.22 2.11
N ALA A 58 -2.07 -11.66 1.53
CA ALA A 58 -3.17 -10.76 1.18
C ALA A 58 -3.83 -10.30 2.48
N CYS A 59 -3.91 -8.98 2.69
CA CYS A 59 -4.37 -8.43 3.96
C CYS A 59 -5.46 -7.39 3.83
N ALA A 60 -5.66 -6.84 2.64
CA ALA A 60 -6.67 -5.83 2.40
C ALA A 60 -7.27 -6.04 1.01
N VAL A 61 -8.46 -5.46 0.80
CA VAL A 61 -9.14 -5.51 -0.49
C VAL A 61 -9.57 -4.10 -0.85
N VAL A 62 -9.35 -3.73 -2.10
CA VAL A 62 -9.82 -2.45 -2.63
C VAL A 62 -10.71 -2.76 -3.83
N GLU A 63 -11.89 -2.14 -3.87
CA GLU A 63 -12.85 -2.37 -4.95
C GLU A 63 -13.19 -1.07 -5.63
N SER A 64 -13.13 -1.10 -6.95
CA SER A 64 -13.54 0.02 -7.78
C SER A 64 -14.84 -0.33 -8.49
N VAL A 65 -15.36 0.62 -9.26
CA VAL A 65 -16.56 0.39 -10.05
C VAL A 65 -16.38 -0.71 -11.10
N LYS A 66 -15.14 -1.06 -11.43
CA LYS A 66 -14.86 -2.03 -12.49
C LYS A 66 -14.12 -3.27 -12.04
N ALA A 67 -13.48 -3.26 -10.84
CA ALA A 67 -12.61 -4.38 -10.45
C ALA A 67 -12.40 -4.41 -8.96
N ALA A 68 -12.00 -5.59 -8.45
CA ALA A 68 -11.55 -5.77 -7.07
C ALA A 68 -10.12 -6.28 -7.10
N SER A 69 -9.33 -5.88 -6.11
CA SER A 69 -7.92 -6.26 -6.05
C SER A 69 -7.50 -6.49 -4.60
N ASP A 70 -6.72 -7.55 -4.39
CA ASP A 70 -6.08 -7.77 -3.10
C ASP A 70 -4.89 -6.87 -2.93
N VAL A 71 -4.66 -6.44 -1.68
CA VAL A 71 -3.45 -5.73 -1.30
C VAL A 71 -2.62 -6.67 -0.43
N TYR A 72 -1.36 -6.82 -0.76
CA TYR A 72 -0.46 -7.75 -0.06
C TYR A 72 0.40 -6.98 0.91
N SER A 73 0.63 -7.58 2.09
CA SER A 73 1.53 -6.97 3.06
C SER A 73 2.96 -7.10 2.57
N PRO A 74 3.70 -5.98 2.46
CA PRO A 74 5.11 -6.08 2.05
C PRO A 74 6.02 -6.54 3.16
N VAL A 75 5.54 -6.53 4.41
CA VAL A 75 6.36 -6.84 5.58
C VAL A 75 5.64 -7.81 6.50
N SER A 76 6.40 -8.47 7.37
CA SER A 76 5.85 -9.27 8.45
C SER A 76 5.73 -8.41 9.69
N GLY A 77 4.67 -8.59 10.46
CA GLY A 77 4.45 -7.84 11.68
C GLY A 77 3.00 -7.87 12.13
N THR A 78 2.67 -6.99 13.05
CA THR A 78 1.34 -6.89 13.63
C THR A 78 0.72 -5.57 13.22
N VAL A 79 -0.55 -5.58 12.81
CA VAL A 79 -1.27 -4.36 12.44
C VAL A 79 -1.42 -3.50 13.69
N ALA A 80 -0.79 -2.32 13.67
CA ALA A 80 -0.81 -1.37 14.78
C ALA A 80 -1.92 -0.34 14.64
N ALA A 81 -2.30 -0.01 13.41
CA ALA A 81 -3.35 0.96 13.14
C ALA A 81 -3.95 0.68 11.77
N ARG A 82 -5.19 1.09 11.60
CA ARG A 82 -5.89 1.00 10.32
C ARG A 82 -6.56 2.34 10.04
N ASN A 83 -6.72 2.65 8.76
CA ASN A 83 -7.32 3.93 8.37
C ASN A 83 -8.84 3.77 8.24
N ASP A 84 -9.54 4.04 9.33
CA ASP A 84 -10.99 3.90 9.36
C ASP A 84 -11.71 4.91 8.47
N ALA A 85 -11.05 6.00 8.10
CA ALA A 85 -11.65 6.99 7.21
C ALA A 85 -11.99 6.42 5.84
N LEU A 86 -11.29 5.37 5.42
CA LEU A 86 -11.54 4.74 4.12
C LEU A 86 -12.89 4.03 4.05
N GLY A 87 -13.47 3.67 5.19
CA GLY A 87 -14.81 3.09 5.21
C GLY A 87 -15.87 4.06 4.71
N ASP A 88 -15.73 5.34 5.06
CA ASP A 88 -16.65 6.38 4.63
C ASP A 88 -16.19 7.07 3.34
N LYS A 89 -14.88 7.13 3.13
CA LYS A 89 -14.29 7.89 2.03
C LYS A 89 -13.26 7.06 1.28
N PRO A 90 -13.67 6.00 0.59
CA PRO A 90 -12.72 5.19 -0.18
C PRO A 90 -12.03 5.98 -1.29
N GLU A 91 -12.63 7.07 -1.75
CA GLU A 91 -12.06 7.92 -2.76
C GLU A 91 -10.77 8.63 -2.31
N LEU A 92 -10.42 8.59 -1.03
CA LEU A 92 -9.13 9.09 -0.58
C LEU A 92 -7.96 8.34 -1.22
N LEU A 93 -8.19 7.08 -1.58
CA LEU A 93 -7.18 6.32 -2.32
C LEU A 93 -6.90 6.93 -3.69
N ASN A 94 -7.91 7.54 -4.30
CA ASN A 94 -7.75 8.20 -5.60
C ASN A 94 -7.16 9.59 -5.46
N SER A 95 -7.64 10.35 -4.47
CA SER A 95 -7.27 11.76 -4.36
C SER A 95 -5.94 11.98 -3.63
N ASP A 96 -5.60 11.10 -2.69
CA ASP A 96 -4.39 11.28 -1.88
C ASP A 96 -3.79 9.94 -1.46
N PRO A 97 -3.35 9.12 -2.44
CA PRO A 97 -2.91 7.75 -2.13
C PRO A 97 -1.69 7.68 -1.22
N TYR A 98 -0.84 8.70 -1.22
CA TYR A 98 0.38 8.71 -0.41
C TYR A 98 0.21 9.46 0.91
N GLY A 99 -0.94 10.05 1.16
CA GLY A 99 -1.24 10.80 2.38
C GLY A 99 -2.42 10.22 3.11
N GLN A 100 -3.58 10.86 2.99
CA GLN A 100 -4.77 10.47 3.73
C GLN A 100 -5.31 9.10 3.30
N GLY A 101 -4.91 8.60 2.13
CA GLY A 101 -5.32 7.29 1.63
C GLY A 101 -4.47 6.12 2.12
N TRP A 102 -3.71 6.28 3.19
CA TRP A 102 -2.95 5.15 3.73
C TRP A 102 -3.91 4.04 4.18
N LEU A 103 -3.47 2.78 4.09
CA LEU A 103 -4.32 1.64 4.44
C LEU A 103 -4.12 1.19 5.88
N MET A 104 -2.89 0.96 6.28
CA MET A 104 -2.58 0.38 7.59
C MET A 104 -1.19 0.78 8.03
N ARG A 105 -0.96 0.69 9.35
CA ARG A 105 0.38 0.79 9.93
C ARG A 105 0.71 -0.52 10.59
N VAL A 106 1.93 -0.99 10.39
CA VAL A 106 2.36 -2.30 10.87
C VAL A 106 3.57 -2.14 11.77
N ALA A 107 3.50 -2.75 12.95
CA ALA A 107 4.66 -2.91 13.81
C ALA A 107 5.48 -4.06 13.23
N ARG A 108 6.53 -3.70 12.51
CA ARG A 108 7.28 -4.61 11.68
C ARG A 108 8.17 -5.50 12.51
N ARG A 109 8.12 -6.80 12.25
CA ARG A 109 9.15 -7.71 12.77
C ARG A 109 10.29 -7.70 11.77
N SER A 110 11.50 -7.48 12.27
CA SER A 110 12.66 -7.51 11.42
C SER A 110 12.86 -8.93 10.90
N ALA A 111 12.61 -9.12 9.62
CA ALA A 111 12.75 -10.43 8.99
C ALA A 111 13.56 -10.29 7.72
N PRO A 112 14.57 -11.15 7.52
CA PRO A 112 15.36 -11.10 6.28
C PRO A 112 14.54 -11.30 5.01
N ALA A 113 13.36 -11.94 5.15
CA ALA A 113 12.48 -12.20 4.01
C ALA A 113 11.72 -10.96 3.57
N ASP A 114 11.72 -9.89 4.36
CA ASP A 114 11.09 -8.64 3.97
C ASP A 114 11.98 -7.96 2.91
N GLY A 115 11.41 -7.72 1.77
CA GLY A 115 12.16 -7.13 0.69
C GLY A 115 12.75 -8.17 -0.25
N PRO A 116 13.59 -7.74 -1.17
CA PRO A 116 13.99 -6.35 -1.37
C PRO A 116 12.85 -5.50 -1.89
N PHE A 117 12.86 -4.23 -1.50
CA PHE A 117 11.88 -3.26 -1.98
C PHE A 117 12.51 -2.39 -3.05
N LEU A 118 11.67 -1.82 -3.89
CA LEU A 118 12.12 -0.94 -4.97
C LEU A 118 12.23 0.49 -4.45
N LYS A 119 13.28 1.19 -4.90
CA LYS A 119 13.35 2.64 -4.73
C LYS A 119 12.43 3.30 -5.74
N ALA A 120 12.16 4.60 -5.55
CA ALA A 120 11.27 5.33 -6.44
C ALA A 120 11.68 5.23 -7.90
N THR A 121 12.96 5.39 -8.19
CA THR A 121 13.46 5.31 -9.56
C THR A 121 13.30 3.91 -10.15
N GLU A 122 13.53 2.90 -9.33
CA GLU A 122 13.39 1.51 -9.76
C GLU A 122 11.92 1.16 -10.01
N TYR A 123 11.05 1.63 -9.13
CA TYR A 123 9.62 1.40 -9.28
C TYR A 123 9.07 2.10 -10.52
N ALA A 124 9.47 3.36 -10.73
CA ALA A 124 9.02 4.11 -11.89
C ALA A 124 9.44 3.42 -13.19
N GLN A 125 10.65 2.87 -13.23
CA GLN A 125 11.11 2.12 -14.38
C GLN A 125 10.33 0.82 -14.55
N PHE A 126 10.06 0.13 -13.46
CA PHE A 126 9.26 -1.10 -13.48
C PHE A 126 7.87 -0.86 -14.06
N VAL A 127 7.20 0.20 -13.62
CA VAL A 127 5.87 0.55 -14.11
C VAL A 127 5.91 0.87 -15.61
N GLU A 128 6.94 1.59 -16.03
CA GLU A 128 7.10 1.97 -17.43
C GLU A 128 7.28 0.75 -18.32
N GLU A 129 8.09 -0.22 -17.86
CA GLU A 129 8.35 -1.45 -18.60
C GLU A 129 7.14 -2.37 -18.63
N ALA A 130 6.38 -2.40 -17.53
CA ALA A 130 5.22 -3.29 -17.41
C ALA A 130 3.99 -2.72 -18.12
N GLY A 131 3.95 -1.42 -18.23
CA GLY A 131 2.79 -0.74 -18.77
C GLY A 131 2.78 -0.51 -20.21
#